data_25b2b9c407d513b10de44f28520bf131
#
_entry.id   25b2b9c407d513b10de44f28520bf131
#
_cell.length_a   1.000
_cell.length_b   1.000
_cell.length_c   1.000
_cell.angle_alpha   90.00
_cell.angle_beta   90.00
_cell.angle_gamma   90.00
#
_symmetry.space_group_name_H-M   'P 1'
#
loop_
_entity.id
_entity.type
_entity.pdbx_description
1 polymer ?
#
loop_
_entity_poly.entity_id
_entity_poly.type
_entity_poly.pdbx_seq_one_letter_code
_entity_poly.pdbx_strand_id
1 'polypeptide(L)'
;MDERTCAMVVVGNEILSGKVQDTNAYFAARELRKLGVALKRITVVPDEIRDIADEVSFCAKTFDFVLTSGGVGPTHDDITIAAIAVAFGRKLIMHPELERIVLQYFKGGANAAGLKMTQVPEGAVLNAAGDLRFPTVQLENVYILPGIPQIFEPKLMALAGRFATDPYFIRTIFIDASEGLIAEHLNQCLSIYPQLLLGSYPRIGDSSYRVKLTLESKDVDYLEKAFNHLMGLLPKDAVVKVE
;
A
#
# COMPACT_ATOMS: atom_id res chain seq x y z
N MET A 1 15.94 14.30 0.71
CA MET A 1 15.45 13.53 -0.47
C MET A 1 13.94 13.45 -0.34
N ASP A 2 13.20 13.78 -1.40
CA ASP A 2 11.75 13.71 -1.35
C ASP A 2 11.31 12.25 -1.26
N GLU A 3 10.53 11.95 -0.22
CA GLU A 3 9.99 10.62 0.02
C GLU A 3 8.85 10.36 -0.96
N ARG A 4 8.96 9.33 -1.81
CA ARG A 4 7.87 8.95 -2.70
C ARG A 4 6.70 8.40 -1.90
N THR A 5 5.53 8.97 -2.10
CA THR A 5 4.33 8.72 -1.30
C THR A 5 3.26 7.95 -2.08
N CYS A 6 2.50 7.12 -1.36
CA CYS A 6 1.39 6.35 -1.90
C CYS A 6 0.16 6.46 -1.00
N ALA A 7 -1.02 6.41 -1.60
CA ALA A 7 -2.27 6.09 -0.93
C ALA A 7 -2.86 4.79 -1.46
N MET A 8 -3.63 4.09 -0.62
CA MET A 8 -4.39 2.92 -1.02
C MET A 8 -5.87 3.10 -0.68
N VAL A 9 -6.73 2.91 -1.68
CA VAL A 9 -8.19 2.94 -1.56
C VAL A 9 -8.72 1.52 -1.74
N VAL A 10 -9.22 0.94 -0.66
CA VAL A 10 -9.86 -0.38 -0.64
C VAL A 10 -11.37 -0.18 -0.84
N VAL A 11 -11.92 -0.84 -1.84
CA VAL A 11 -13.34 -0.74 -2.19
C VAL A 11 -14.03 -2.06 -1.87
N GLY A 12 -15.04 -2.04 -1.02
CA GLY A 12 -15.82 -3.25 -0.73
C GLY A 12 -16.64 -3.15 0.54
N ASN A 13 -17.94 -3.32 0.41
CA ASN A 13 -18.90 -3.44 1.52
C ASN A 13 -18.63 -4.67 2.39
N GLU A 14 -18.03 -5.73 1.84
CA GLU A 14 -17.65 -6.94 2.57
C GLU A 14 -16.53 -6.67 3.58
N ILE A 15 -15.63 -5.74 3.28
CA ILE A 15 -14.58 -5.30 4.21
C ILE A 15 -15.20 -4.47 5.34
N LEU A 16 -16.05 -3.49 4.99
CA LEU A 16 -16.72 -2.62 5.96
C LEU A 16 -17.66 -3.39 6.90
N SER A 17 -18.29 -4.47 6.39
CA SER A 17 -19.16 -5.32 7.20
C SER A 17 -18.43 -6.44 7.97
N GLY A 18 -17.10 -6.53 7.82
CA GLY A 18 -16.29 -7.56 8.48
C GLY A 18 -16.49 -8.99 7.95
N LYS A 19 -17.15 -9.15 6.80
CA LYS A 19 -17.34 -10.47 6.16
C LYS A 19 -16.04 -11.01 5.57
N VAL A 20 -15.18 -10.10 5.10
CA VAL A 20 -13.86 -10.40 4.54
C VAL A 20 -12.83 -9.53 5.24
N GLN A 21 -11.69 -10.13 5.61
CA GLN A 21 -10.55 -9.39 6.13
C GLN A 21 -9.72 -8.84 4.96
N ASP A 22 -9.43 -7.54 4.97
CA ASP A 22 -8.47 -6.97 4.01
C ASP A 22 -7.04 -7.43 4.35
N THR A 23 -6.43 -8.15 3.43
CA THR A 23 -5.02 -8.54 3.47
C THR A 23 -4.17 -7.78 2.46
N ASN A 24 -4.81 -7.17 1.44
CA ASN A 24 -4.13 -6.47 0.37
C ASN A 24 -3.43 -5.20 0.85
N ALA A 25 -4.06 -4.43 1.75
CA ALA A 25 -3.46 -3.23 2.32
C ALA A 25 -2.21 -3.56 3.15
N TYR A 26 -2.27 -4.63 3.95
CA TYR A 26 -1.11 -5.09 4.71
C TYR A 26 0.03 -5.55 3.80
N PHE A 27 -0.29 -6.32 2.75
CA PHE A 27 0.68 -6.74 1.74
C PHE A 27 1.32 -5.52 1.05
N ALA A 28 0.49 -4.58 0.57
CA ALA A 28 0.97 -3.37 -0.09
C ALA A 28 1.87 -2.54 0.83
N ALA A 29 1.50 -2.35 2.10
CA ALA A 29 2.30 -1.60 3.07
C ALA A 29 3.71 -2.19 3.24
N ARG A 30 3.80 -3.53 3.34
CA ARG A 30 5.07 -4.22 3.48
C ARG A 30 5.95 -4.13 2.23
N GLU A 31 5.37 -4.40 1.07
CA GLU A 31 6.14 -4.43 -0.18
C GLU A 31 6.55 -3.02 -0.62
N LEU A 32 5.66 -2.01 -0.49
CA LEU A 32 6.01 -0.62 -0.77
C LEU A 32 7.13 -0.12 0.16
N ARG A 33 7.11 -0.51 1.45
CA ARG A 33 8.19 -0.15 2.38
C ARG A 33 9.54 -0.70 1.94
N LYS A 34 9.61 -1.95 1.45
CA LYS A 34 10.83 -2.54 0.89
C LYS A 34 11.33 -1.80 -0.36
N LEU A 35 10.40 -1.24 -1.14
CA LEU A 35 10.69 -0.44 -2.33
C LEU A 35 11.06 1.01 -2.00
N GLY A 36 11.17 1.38 -0.74
CA GLY A 36 11.49 2.74 -0.30
C GLY A 36 10.34 3.73 -0.42
N VAL A 37 9.10 3.25 -0.59
CA VAL A 37 7.89 4.07 -0.72
C VAL A 37 7.18 4.19 0.63
N ALA A 38 6.70 5.39 0.94
CA ALA A 38 5.87 5.64 2.11
C ALA A 38 4.39 5.53 1.77
N LEU A 39 3.74 4.46 2.23
CA LEU A 39 2.28 4.37 2.21
C LEU A 39 1.72 5.28 3.32
N LYS A 40 1.19 6.44 2.94
CA LYS A 40 0.76 7.50 3.88
C LYS A 40 -0.73 7.38 4.25
N ARG A 41 -1.53 6.71 3.45
CA ARG A 41 -2.97 6.59 3.66
C ARG A 41 -3.50 5.25 3.18
N ILE A 42 -4.35 4.63 3.99
CA ILE A 42 -5.20 3.51 3.63
C ILE A 42 -6.62 3.90 4.00
N THR A 43 -7.53 3.87 3.04
CA THR A 43 -8.95 4.17 3.25
C THR A 43 -9.78 3.02 2.71
N VAL A 44 -10.80 2.61 3.48
CA VAL A 44 -11.81 1.67 3.02
C VAL A 44 -13.08 2.45 2.70
N VAL A 45 -13.62 2.28 1.50
CA VAL A 45 -14.82 2.96 1.03
C VAL A 45 -15.88 1.94 0.60
N PRO A 46 -17.18 2.29 0.72
CA PRO A 46 -18.27 1.44 0.23
C PRO A 46 -18.28 1.33 -1.30
N ASP A 47 -19.03 0.35 -1.82
CA ASP A 47 -19.28 0.19 -3.25
C ASP A 47 -20.29 1.26 -3.72
N GLU A 48 -19.88 2.54 -3.64
CA GLU A 48 -20.63 3.71 -4.06
C GLU A 48 -19.77 4.61 -4.94
N ILE A 49 -20.29 4.93 -6.15
CA ILE A 49 -19.51 5.69 -7.16
C ILE A 49 -18.96 7.00 -6.59
N ARG A 50 -19.76 7.73 -5.81
CA ARG A 50 -19.39 9.02 -5.27
C ARG A 50 -18.26 8.90 -4.24
N ASP A 51 -18.39 7.97 -3.31
CA ASP A 51 -17.40 7.79 -2.24
C ASP A 51 -16.05 7.36 -2.79
N ILE A 52 -16.06 6.43 -3.77
CA ILE A 52 -14.85 6.00 -4.46
C ILE A 52 -14.24 7.17 -5.25
N ALA A 53 -15.08 7.91 -6.00
CA ALA A 53 -14.59 9.01 -6.85
C ALA A 53 -13.98 10.15 -6.03
N ASP A 54 -14.62 10.55 -4.94
CA ASP A 54 -14.17 11.62 -4.06
C ASP A 54 -12.84 11.24 -3.39
N GLU A 55 -12.73 10.03 -2.83
CA GLU A 55 -11.51 9.55 -2.19
C GLU A 55 -10.35 9.38 -3.19
N VAL A 56 -10.59 8.78 -4.35
CA VAL A 56 -9.57 8.61 -5.39
C VAL A 56 -9.10 9.98 -5.91
N SER A 57 -10.02 10.92 -6.15
CA SER A 57 -9.66 12.29 -6.59
C SER A 57 -8.82 13.03 -5.56
N PHE A 58 -9.14 12.89 -4.27
CA PHE A 58 -8.34 13.46 -3.19
C PHE A 58 -6.96 12.83 -3.14
N CYS A 59 -6.88 11.49 -3.14
CA CYS A 59 -5.62 10.78 -3.07
C CYS A 59 -4.72 11.06 -4.28
N ALA A 60 -5.27 11.10 -5.50
CA ALA A 60 -4.52 11.36 -6.72
C ALA A 60 -3.88 12.75 -6.77
N LYS A 61 -4.51 13.75 -6.13
CA LYS A 61 -3.97 15.11 -6.02
C LYS A 61 -2.93 15.27 -4.90
N THR A 62 -2.95 14.36 -3.91
CA THR A 62 -2.16 14.51 -2.68
C THR A 62 -0.90 13.67 -2.67
N PHE A 63 -0.94 12.50 -3.29
CA PHE A 63 0.16 11.51 -3.24
C PHE A 63 0.74 11.28 -4.64
N ASP A 64 2.00 10.82 -4.70
CA ASP A 64 2.69 10.58 -5.97
C ASP A 64 1.99 9.51 -6.80
N PHE A 65 1.38 8.51 -6.16
CA PHE A 65 0.52 7.54 -6.82
C PHE A 65 -0.51 6.92 -5.86
N VAL A 66 -1.54 6.33 -6.45
CA VAL A 66 -2.65 5.69 -5.75
C VAL A 66 -2.80 4.26 -6.23
N LEU A 67 -2.97 3.34 -5.29
CA LEU A 67 -3.39 1.97 -5.54
C LEU A 67 -4.86 1.84 -5.16
N THR A 68 -5.69 1.21 -5.99
CA THR A 68 -7.01 0.76 -5.55
C THR A 68 -7.03 -0.76 -5.39
N SER A 69 -7.94 -1.29 -4.60
CA SER A 69 -8.15 -2.73 -4.42
C SER A 69 -9.63 -3.03 -4.31
N GLY A 70 -10.17 -3.81 -5.25
CA GLY A 70 -11.57 -4.21 -5.25
C GLY A 70 -12.45 -3.53 -6.30
N GLY A 71 -13.64 -4.06 -6.51
CA GLY A 71 -14.69 -3.50 -7.36
C GLY A 71 -14.37 -3.44 -8.86
N VAL A 72 -13.57 -4.38 -9.40
CA VAL A 72 -13.16 -4.41 -10.82
C VAL A 72 -13.58 -5.66 -11.58
N GLY A 73 -14.42 -6.48 -11.00
CA GLY A 73 -14.95 -7.70 -11.61
C GLY A 73 -16.17 -7.44 -12.51
N PRO A 74 -16.87 -8.53 -12.87
CA PRO A 74 -18.03 -8.47 -13.78
C PRO A 74 -19.37 -8.23 -13.09
N THR A 75 -19.42 -8.20 -11.76
CA THR A 75 -20.69 -8.14 -11.02
C THR A 75 -21.26 -6.72 -10.95
N HIS A 76 -22.47 -6.57 -10.42
CA HIS A 76 -23.17 -5.29 -10.43
C HIS A 76 -22.53 -4.26 -9.48
N ASP A 77 -21.91 -4.74 -8.43
CA ASP A 77 -21.17 -3.99 -7.39
C ASP A 77 -19.73 -3.63 -7.79
N ASP A 78 -19.20 -4.21 -8.87
CA ASP A 78 -17.89 -3.85 -9.43
C ASP A 78 -17.95 -2.49 -10.17
N ILE A 79 -17.84 -1.41 -9.43
CA ILE A 79 -18.04 -0.05 -9.94
C ILE A 79 -16.79 0.86 -9.86
N THR A 80 -15.66 0.33 -9.41
CA THR A 80 -14.41 1.10 -9.22
C THR A 80 -13.94 1.78 -10.51
N ILE A 81 -14.00 1.08 -11.65
CA ILE A 81 -13.63 1.65 -12.96
C ILE A 81 -14.52 2.85 -13.32
N ALA A 82 -15.84 2.71 -13.10
CA ALA A 82 -16.80 3.79 -13.38
C ALA A 82 -16.59 4.99 -12.44
N ALA A 83 -16.35 4.73 -11.17
CA ALA A 83 -16.08 5.76 -10.17
C ALA A 83 -14.78 6.55 -10.48
N ILE A 84 -13.73 5.87 -10.93
CA ILE A 84 -12.49 6.51 -11.35
C ILE A 84 -12.71 7.36 -12.61
N ALA A 85 -13.53 6.90 -13.56
CA ALA A 85 -13.91 7.72 -14.71
C ALA A 85 -14.60 9.02 -14.26
N VAL A 86 -15.50 8.95 -13.28
CA VAL A 86 -16.17 10.12 -12.69
C VAL A 86 -15.14 11.03 -11.97
N ALA A 87 -14.24 10.46 -11.17
CA ALA A 87 -13.20 11.21 -10.44
C ALA A 87 -12.34 12.11 -11.34
N PHE A 88 -12.08 11.65 -12.56
CA PHE A 88 -11.25 12.36 -13.55
C PHE A 88 -12.05 13.03 -14.68
N GLY A 89 -13.38 13.03 -14.64
CA GLY A 89 -14.23 13.58 -15.67
C GLY A 89 -14.04 12.90 -17.03
N ARG A 90 -13.75 11.62 -17.06
CA ARG A 90 -13.53 10.80 -18.26
C ARG A 90 -14.75 9.98 -18.62
N LYS A 91 -14.91 9.69 -19.92
CA LYS A 91 -15.91 8.74 -20.40
C LYS A 91 -15.40 7.31 -20.21
N LEU A 92 -16.32 6.36 -20.04
CA LEU A 92 -15.99 4.94 -20.17
C LEU A 92 -15.95 4.57 -21.66
N ILE A 93 -14.89 3.89 -22.06
CA ILE A 93 -14.71 3.35 -23.40
C ILE A 93 -14.38 1.86 -23.32
N MET A 94 -14.74 1.09 -24.33
CA MET A 94 -14.26 -0.28 -24.48
C MET A 94 -12.82 -0.25 -24.98
N HIS A 95 -11.92 -0.95 -24.28
CA HIS A 95 -10.51 -1.03 -24.68
C HIS A 95 -10.29 -2.24 -25.60
N PRO A 96 -9.79 -2.05 -26.84
CA PRO A 96 -9.71 -3.13 -27.84
C PRO A 96 -8.87 -4.33 -27.39
N GLU A 97 -7.79 -4.08 -26.64
CA GLU A 97 -6.95 -5.16 -26.11
C GLU A 97 -7.66 -5.97 -25.02
N LEU A 98 -8.36 -5.31 -24.10
CA LEU A 98 -9.16 -6.01 -23.09
C LEU A 98 -10.30 -6.80 -23.72
N GLU A 99 -10.95 -6.23 -24.73
CA GLU A 99 -11.99 -6.94 -25.50
C GLU A 99 -11.43 -8.21 -26.13
N ARG A 100 -10.27 -8.13 -26.79
CA ARG A 100 -9.58 -9.29 -27.35
C ARG A 100 -9.29 -10.36 -26.29
N ILE A 101 -8.79 -9.96 -25.11
CA ILE A 101 -8.48 -10.87 -23.99
C ILE A 101 -9.75 -11.54 -23.48
N VAL A 102 -10.83 -10.78 -23.27
CA VAL A 102 -12.13 -11.28 -22.79
C VAL A 102 -12.72 -12.26 -23.79
N LEU A 103 -12.78 -11.90 -25.07
CA LEU A 103 -13.30 -12.79 -26.13
C LEU A 103 -12.51 -14.09 -26.23
N GLN A 104 -11.20 -14.05 -26.10
CA GLN A 104 -10.36 -15.25 -26.06
C GLN A 104 -10.66 -16.10 -24.81
N TYR A 105 -10.83 -15.48 -23.66
CA TYR A 105 -11.15 -16.18 -22.40
C TYR A 105 -12.48 -16.93 -22.49
N PHE A 106 -13.51 -16.28 -23.03
CA PHE A 106 -14.85 -16.84 -23.19
C PHE A 106 -15.05 -17.57 -24.53
N LYS A 107 -14.00 -17.91 -25.26
CA LYS A 107 -14.04 -18.62 -26.55
C LYS A 107 -15.00 -17.97 -27.57
N GLY A 108 -15.04 -16.64 -27.61
CA GLY A 108 -15.88 -15.87 -28.53
C GLY A 108 -17.30 -15.60 -28.06
N GLY A 109 -17.71 -16.12 -26.89
CA GLY A 109 -19.07 -16.00 -26.33
C GLY A 109 -19.17 -15.12 -25.09
N ALA A 110 -18.46 -13.98 -25.03
CA ALA A 110 -18.56 -13.07 -23.89
C ALA A 110 -19.97 -12.51 -23.73
N ASN A 111 -20.53 -12.67 -22.53
CA ASN A 111 -21.82 -12.04 -22.17
C ASN A 111 -21.60 -10.57 -21.73
N ALA A 112 -22.69 -9.85 -21.44
CA ALA A 112 -22.62 -8.44 -21.02
C ALA A 112 -21.72 -8.21 -19.79
N ALA A 113 -21.69 -9.15 -18.85
CA ALA A 113 -20.81 -9.08 -17.67
C ALA A 113 -19.33 -9.18 -18.04
N GLY A 114 -18.97 -10.10 -18.95
CA GLY A 114 -17.61 -10.19 -19.50
C GLY A 114 -17.21 -8.93 -20.26
N LEU A 115 -18.13 -8.35 -21.06
CA LEU A 115 -17.87 -7.10 -21.79
C LEU A 115 -17.71 -5.90 -20.85
N LYS A 116 -18.37 -5.87 -19.69
CA LYS A 116 -18.14 -4.84 -18.66
C LYS A 116 -16.67 -4.73 -18.26
N MET A 117 -15.95 -5.86 -18.15
CA MET A 117 -14.54 -5.89 -17.79
C MET A 117 -13.61 -5.32 -18.86
N THR A 118 -14.13 -4.99 -20.05
CA THR A 118 -13.37 -4.35 -21.13
C THR A 118 -13.44 -2.83 -21.08
N GLN A 119 -14.33 -2.28 -20.24
CA GLN A 119 -14.51 -0.84 -20.08
C GLN A 119 -13.40 -0.25 -19.21
N VAL A 120 -12.84 0.87 -19.68
CA VAL A 120 -11.85 1.65 -18.96
C VAL A 120 -12.16 3.14 -19.10
N PRO A 121 -11.68 4.00 -18.20
CA PRO A 121 -11.74 5.45 -18.43
C PRO A 121 -10.92 5.82 -19.68
N GLU A 122 -11.43 6.77 -20.47
CA GLU A 122 -10.73 7.31 -21.63
C GLU A 122 -9.36 7.87 -21.21
N GLY A 123 -8.32 7.48 -21.94
CA GLY A 123 -6.93 7.81 -21.63
C GLY A 123 -6.24 6.86 -20.67
N ALA A 124 -6.92 5.79 -20.23
CA ALA A 124 -6.28 4.76 -19.43
C ALA A 124 -5.21 3.99 -20.23
N VAL A 125 -4.16 3.56 -19.52
CA VAL A 125 -3.05 2.75 -20.04
C VAL A 125 -3.11 1.36 -19.44
N LEU A 126 -2.74 0.36 -20.22
CA LEU A 126 -2.63 -1.02 -19.76
C LEU A 126 -1.17 -1.35 -19.43
N ASN A 127 -0.92 -1.77 -18.18
CA ASN A 127 0.39 -2.21 -17.74
C ASN A 127 0.41 -3.74 -17.71
N ALA A 128 1.45 -4.35 -18.27
CA ALA A 128 1.66 -5.79 -18.16
C ALA A 128 1.70 -6.22 -16.68
N ALA A 129 1.11 -7.35 -16.37
CA ALA A 129 0.97 -7.89 -15.03
C ALA A 129 1.73 -9.23 -14.88
N GLY A 130 2.95 -9.30 -15.38
CA GLY A 130 3.75 -10.53 -15.43
C GLY A 130 3.04 -11.61 -16.25
N ASP A 131 2.92 -12.80 -15.69
CA ASP A 131 2.26 -13.95 -16.35
C ASP A 131 0.72 -13.91 -16.25
N LEU A 132 0.15 -12.88 -15.61
CA LEU A 132 -1.29 -12.73 -15.49
C LEU A 132 -1.90 -12.31 -16.82
N ARG A 133 -3.00 -12.96 -17.18
CA ARG A 133 -3.69 -12.77 -18.46
C ARG A 133 -4.25 -11.35 -18.64
N PHE A 134 -4.77 -10.76 -17.56
CA PHE A 134 -5.34 -9.40 -17.58
C PHE A 134 -4.31 -8.38 -17.10
N PRO A 135 -4.03 -7.34 -17.89
CA PRO A 135 -3.14 -6.25 -17.50
C PRO A 135 -3.73 -5.42 -16.33
N THR A 136 -2.90 -4.60 -15.71
CA THR A 136 -3.35 -3.61 -14.73
C THR A 136 -3.74 -2.33 -15.47
N VAL A 137 -4.95 -1.86 -15.24
CA VAL A 137 -5.43 -0.57 -15.77
C VAL A 137 -4.84 0.56 -14.93
N GLN A 138 -4.32 1.58 -15.60
CA GLN A 138 -3.81 2.80 -14.98
C GLN A 138 -4.46 4.01 -15.62
N LEU A 139 -4.95 4.95 -14.80
CA LEU A 139 -5.32 6.29 -15.25
C LEU A 139 -4.47 7.31 -14.49
N GLU A 140 -3.70 8.11 -15.22
CA GLU A 140 -2.73 9.06 -14.63
C GLU A 140 -1.84 8.39 -13.58
N ASN A 141 -1.90 8.79 -12.32
CA ASN A 141 -1.15 8.18 -11.22
C ASN A 141 -1.94 7.15 -10.39
N VAL A 142 -3.12 6.72 -10.86
CA VAL A 142 -3.98 5.73 -10.19
C VAL A 142 -3.83 4.36 -10.85
N TYR A 143 -3.41 3.35 -10.09
CA TYR A 143 -3.27 1.95 -10.52
C TYR A 143 -4.43 1.14 -9.97
N ILE A 144 -5.22 0.56 -10.85
CA ILE A 144 -6.48 -0.10 -10.53
C ILE A 144 -6.25 -1.61 -10.40
N LEU A 145 -6.36 -2.11 -9.18
CA LEU A 145 -6.04 -3.49 -8.83
C LEU A 145 -7.29 -4.23 -8.31
N PRO A 146 -7.39 -5.55 -8.50
CA PRO A 146 -8.52 -6.35 -8.01
C PRO A 146 -8.48 -6.57 -6.49
N GLY A 147 -9.62 -6.96 -5.91
CA GLY A 147 -9.73 -7.30 -4.49
C GLY A 147 -9.18 -8.68 -4.12
N ILE A 148 -9.11 -9.62 -5.08
CA ILE A 148 -8.67 -10.99 -4.84
C ILE A 148 -7.15 -11.01 -4.58
N PRO A 149 -6.66 -11.43 -3.38
CA PRO A 149 -5.24 -11.36 -3.03
C PRO A 149 -4.32 -12.10 -4.00
N GLN A 150 -4.72 -13.27 -4.47
CA GLN A 150 -3.97 -14.10 -5.42
C GLN A 150 -3.76 -13.43 -6.79
N ILE A 151 -4.53 -12.36 -7.09
CA ILE A 151 -4.39 -11.56 -8.30
C ILE A 151 -3.77 -10.19 -7.98
N PHE A 152 -4.13 -9.59 -6.84
CA PHE A 152 -3.61 -8.31 -6.38
C PHE A 152 -2.09 -8.34 -6.19
N GLU A 153 -1.60 -9.31 -5.41
CA GLU A 153 -0.19 -9.42 -5.03
C GLU A 153 0.75 -9.51 -6.25
N PRO A 154 0.58 -10.44 -7.20
CA PRO A 154 1.45 -10.51 -8.38
C PRO A 154 1.30 -9.28 -9.29
N LYS A 155 0.12 -8.65 -9.38
CA LYS A 155 -0.03 -7.39 -10.12
C LYS A 155 0.75 -6.24 -9.49
N LEU A 156 0.69 -6.10 -8.16
CA LEU A 156 1.49 -5.10 -7.46
C LEU A 156 2.99 -5.34 -7.66
N MET A 157 3.44 -6.57 -7.55
CA MET A 157 4.85 -6.92 -7.74
C MET A 157 5.33 -6.69 -9.18
N ALA A 158 4.48 -6.91 -10.18
CA ALA A 158 4.81 -6.57 -11.58
C ALA A 158 5.00 -5.06 -11.80
N LEU A 159 4.41 -4.22 -10.95
CA LEU A 159 4.56 -2.76 -10.98
C LEU A 159 5.73 -2.25 -10.11
N ALA A 160 6.35 -3.12 -9.29
CA ALA A 160 7.34 -2.74 -8.28
C ALA A 160 8.47 -1.85 -8.83
N GLY A 161 9.01 -2.18 -10.00
CA GLY A 161 10.07 -1.40 -10.64
C GLY A 161 9.68 0.04 -11.01
N ARG A 162 8.37 0.33 -11.11
CA ARG A 162 7.86 1.69 -11.36
C ARG A 162 7.82 2.54 -10.09
N PHE A 163 7.76 1.90 -8.93
CA PHE A 163 7.58 2.55 -7.64
C PHE A 163 8.88 2.69 -6.86
N ALA A 164 9.83 1.78 -7.07
CA ALA A 164 11.06 1.69 -6.31
C ALA A 164 11.85 3.01 -6.24
N THR A 165 12.32 3.32 -5.04
CA THR A 165 13.23 4.42 -4.71
C THR A 165 14.34 3.89 -3.81
N ASP A 166 15.15 4.78 -3.24
CA ASP A 166 16.16 4.39 -2.27
C ASP A 166 15.51 3.66 -1.08
N PRO A 167 16.06 2.49 -0.69
CA PRO A 167 15.46 1.69 0.36
C PRO A 167 15.62 2.35 1.73
N TYR A 168 14.79 1.93 2.70
CA TYR A 168 15.02 2.25 4.09
C TYR A 168 16.04 1.28 4.70
N PHE A 169 17.02 1.85 5.40
CA PHE A 169 17.88 1.10 6.31
C PHE A 169 17.18 0.98 7.67
N ILE A 170 17.31 -0.16 8.32
CA ILE A 170 16.57 -0.48 9.55
C ILE A 170 17.55 -1.02 10.59
N ARG A 171 17.41 -0.55 11.83
CA ARG A 171 18.00 -1.14 13.03
C ARG A 171 16.89 -1.53 13.98
N THR A 172 17.03 -2.68 14.60
CA THR A 172 16.06 -3.20 15.57
C THR A 172 16.73 -3.43 16.92
N ILE A 173 16.08 -2.96 18.00
CA ILE A 173 16.53 -3.18 19.38
C ILE A 173 15.40 -3.90 20.13
N PHE A 174 15.73 -4.98 20.81
CA PHE A 174 14.81 -5.72 21.67
C PHE A 174 15.16 -5.42 23.12
N ILE A 175 14.16 -5.02 23.92
CA ILE A 175 14.35 -4.49 25.27
C ILE A 175 13.45 -5.23 26.25
N ASP A 176 14.02 -5.66 27.39
CA ASP A 176 13.28 -6.17 28.55
C ASP A 176 13.02 -5.05 29.57
N ALA A 177 12.36 -4.00 29.14
CA ALA A 177 11.85 -2.93 29.98
C ALA A 177 10.47 -2.50 29.47
N SER A 178 9.67 -1.92 30.36
CA SER A 178 8.38 -1.35 29.94
C SER A 178 8.58 -0.12 29.08
N GLU A 179 7.64 0.12 28.15
CA GLU A 179 7.67 1.28 27.26
C GLU A 179 7.74 2.62 28.02
N GLY A 180 7.03 2.71 29.17
CA GLY A 180 7.06 3.90 30.02
C GLY A 180 8.44 4.22 30.61
N LEU A 181 9.28 3.21 30.88
CA LEU A 181 10.64 3.43 31.39
C LEU A 181 11.61 3.95 30.34
N ILE A 182 11.36 3.65 29.07
CA ILE A 182 12.26 4.06 27.98
C ILE A 182 11.75 5.27 27.19
N ALA A 183 10.51 5.69 27.41
CA ALA A 183 9.85 6.74 26.61
C ALA A 183 10.65 8.06 26.61
N GLU A 184 11.22 8.47 27.76
CA GLU A 184 12.03 9.68 27.86
C GLU A 184 13.30 9.57 27.01
N HIS A 185 13.97 8.42 26.98
CA HIS A 185 15.16 8.18 26.16
C HIS A 185 14.83 8.25 24.66
N LEU A 186 13.66 7.72 24.26
CA LEU A 186 13.18 7.78 22.86
C LEU A 186 12.92 9.24 22.46
N ASN A 187 12.23 10.01 23.30
CA ASN A 187 11.95 11.41 23.06
C ASN A 187 13.23 12.25 22.99
N GLN A 188 14.20 12.00 23.86
CA GLN A 188 15.50 12.66 23.83
C GLN A 188 16.24 12.35 22.53
N CYS A 189 16.25 11.09 22.07
CA CYS A 189 16.83 10.73 20.79
C CYS A 189 16.14 11.47 19.63
N LEU A 190 14.81 11.48 19.58
CA LEU A 190 14.06 12.15 18.52
C LEU A 190 14.23 13.69 18.53
N SER A 191 14.52 14.30 19.68
CA SER A 191 14.82 15.74 19.74
C SER A 191 16.11 16.11 19.02
N ILE A 192 17.07 15.18 18.96
CA ILE A 192 18.36 15.35 18.27
C ILE A 192 18.29 14.83 16.83
N TYR A 193 17.50 13.78 16.59
CA TYR A 193 17.31 13.13 15.30
C TYR A 193 15.84 13.20 14.83
N PRO A 194 15.33 14.40 14.48
CA PRO A 194 13.89 14.59 14.20
C PRO A 194 13.41 13.91 12.90
N GLN A 195 14.31 13.51 12.02
CA GLN A 195 13.98 12.79 10.78
C GLN A 195 14.05 11.27 10.93
N LEU A 196 14.42 10.77 12.12
CA LEU A 196 14.44 9.35 12.41
C LEU A 196 13.01 8.82 12.50
N LEU A 197 12.72 7.75 11.76
CA LEU A 197 11.48 7.01 11.95
C LEU A 197 11.71 5.98 13.06
N LEU A 198 11.26 6.31 14.27
CA LEU A 198 11.41 5.47 15.44
C LEU A 198 10.05 4.91 15.83
N GLY A 199 9.93 3.58 15.81
CA GLY A 199 8.75 2.85 16.24
C GLY A 199 9.01 2.09 17.53
N SER A 200 8.03 2.10 18.46
CA SER A 200 8.02 1.32 19.69
C SER A 200 6.84 0.36 19.67
N TYR A 201 7.12 -0.93 19.83
CA TYR A 201 6.13 -2.01 19.72
C TYR A 201 6.16 -2.88 20.98
N PRO A 202 5.30 -2.59 21.97
CA PRO A 202 5.19 -3.40 23.19
C PRO A 202 4.62 -4.79 22.86
N ARG A 203 5.12 -5.79 23.56
CA ARG A 203 4.70 -7.18 23.42
C ARG A 203 4.19 -7.71 24.75
N ILE A 204 3.00 -8.25 24.75
CA ILE A 204 2.36 -8.82 25.94
C ILE A 204 2.43 -10.33 25.84
N GLY A 205 2.86 -11.00 26.93
CA GLY A 205 2.84 -12.47 27.02
C GLY A 205 4.06 -13.17 26.43
N ASP A 206 5.10 -12.45 26.02
CA ASP A 206 6.38 -13.03 25.63
C ASP A 206 7.44 -12.77 26.71
N SER A 207 8.17 -13.83 27.10
CA SER A 207 9.22 -13.73 28.10
C SER A 207 10.60 -13.36 27.57
N SER A 208 10.75 -13.27 26.25
CA SER A 208 12.06 -13.02 25.61
C SER A 208 12.42 -11.53 25.57
N TYR A 209 11.43 -10.64 25.43
CA TYR A 209 11.57 -9.17 25.49
C TYR A 209 10.18 -8.54 25.67
N ARG A 210 10.15 -7.29 26.17
CA ARG A 210 8.89 -6.54 26.38
C ARG A 210 8.59 -5.53 25.30
N VAL A 211 9.62 -4.94 24.71
CA VAL A 211 9.48 -3.91 23.67
C VAL A 211 10.44 -4.17 22.53
N LYS A 212 9.93 -4.08 21.30
CA LYS A 212 10.72 -4.01 20.08
C LYS A 212 10.77 -2.57 19.60
N LEU A 213 11.97 -2.00 19.46
CA LEU A 213 12.17 -0.72 18.81
C LEU A 213 12.66 -0.92 17.39
N THR A 214 12.16 -0.10 16.46
CA THR A 214 12.71 -0.01 15.10
C THR A 214 13.15 1.43 14.84
N LEU A 215 14.35 1.58 14.32
CA LEU A 215 14.90 2.85 13.84
C LEU A 215 15.07 2.72 12.35
N GLU A 216 14.53 3.67 11.59
CA GLU A 216 14.57 3.61 10.13
C GLU A 216 14.95 4.97 9.54
N SER A 217 15.78 4.94 8.50
CA SER A 217 16.16 6.11 7.70
C SER A 217 16.57 5.67 6.29
N LYS A 218 16.46 6.58 5.31
CA LYS A 218 17.07 6.40 3.98
C LYS A 218 18.56 6.80 3.95
N ASP A 219 19.04 7.48 4.99
CA ASP A 219 20.43 7.82 5.19
C ASP A 219 21.04 6.89 6.23
N VAL A 220 21.97 6.03 5.80
CA VAL A 220 22.60 5.03 6.67
C VAL A 220 23.48 5.68 7.73
N ASP A 221 24.20 6.74 7.40
CA ASP A 221 25.09 7.42 8.35
C ASP A 221 24.29 8.13 9.44
N TYR A 222 23.16 8.74 9.06
CA TYR A 222 22.21 9.33 9.99
C TYR A 222 21.60 8.28 10.91
N LEU A 223 21.18 7.14 10.36
CA LEU A 223 20.64 6.02 11.13
C LEU A 223 21.66 5.50 12.16
N GLU A 224 22.92 5.26 11.76
CA GLU A 224 23.95 4.73 12.66
C GLU A 224 24.28 5.71 13.78
N LYS A 225 24.32 7.02 13.50
CA LYS A 225 24.52 8.06 14.54
C LYS A 225 23.35 8.06 15.54
N ALA A 226 22.12 8.02 15.05
CA ALA A 226 20.93 7.98 15.89
C ALA A 226 20.87 6.68 16.73
N PHE A 227 21.17 5.55 16.11
CA PHE A 227 21.24 4.26 16.77
C PHE A 227 22.26 4.25 17.92
N ASN A 228 23.50 4.67 17.66
CA ASN A 228 24.56 4.71 18.66
C ASN A 228 24.21 5.69 19.80
N HIS A 229 23.59 6.83 19.49
CA HIS A 229 23.12 7.76 20.49
C HIS A 229 22.05 7.14 21.38
N LEU A 230 21.02 6.50 20.79
CA LEU A 230 19.95 5.82 21.56
C LEU A 230 20.51 4.70 22.42
N MET A 231 21.43 3.90 21.89
CA MET A 231 22.12 2.84 22.67
C MET A 231 22.88 3.37 23.88
N GLY A 232 23.39 4.62 23.80
CA GLY A 232 24.03 5.31 24.93
C GLY A 232 23.04 5.79 26.00
N LEU A 233 21.78 6.02 25.63
CA LEU A 233 20.71 6.47 26.55
C LEU A 233 20.01 5.32 27.26
N LEU A 234 19.84 4.18 26.56
CA LEU A 234 19.07 3.06 27.07
C LEU A 234 19.80 2.35 28.23
N PRO A 235 19.05 1.80 29.22
CA PRO A 235 19.63 0.97 30.27
C PRO A 235 20.33 -0.25 29.65
N LYS A 236 21.62 -0.40 29.92
CA LYS A 236 22.46 -1.44 29.28
C LYS A 236 22.00 -2.87 29.58
N ASP A 237 21.52 -3.09 30.79
CA ASP A 237 20.99 -4.36 31.30
C ASP A 237 19.61 -4.71 30.75
N ALA A 238 18.90 -3.75 30.20
CA ALA A 238 17.60 -3.98 29.59
C ALA A 238 17.68 -4.34 28.10
N VAL A 239 18.80 -4.08 27.40
CA VAL A 239 18.96 -4.45 26.00
C VAL A 239 19.24 -5.94 25.85
N VAL A 240 18.28 -6.67 25.26
CA VAL A 240 18.38 -8.13 25.07
C VAL A 240 19.10 -8.49 23.79
N LYS A 241 18.79 -7.79 22.67
CA LYS A 241 19.30 -8.10 21.34
C LYS A 241 19.25 -6.88 20.43
N VAL A 242 20.13 -6.85 19.46
CA VAL A 242 20.18 -5.85 18.36
C VAL A 242 20.26 -6.59 17.03
N GLU A 243 19.56 -6.08 16.00
CA GLU A 243 19.57 -6.54 14.59
C GLU A 243 19.74 -5.37 13.63
#